data_3730ebfce0f7153b05b6628cc34a2495
#
_entry.id   3730ebfce0f7153b05b6628cc34a2495
#
_cell.length_a   1.000
_cell.length_b   1.000
_cell.length_c   1.000
_cell.angle_alpha   90.00
_cell.angle_beta   90.00
_cell.angle_gamma   90.00
#
_symmetry.space_group_name_H-M   'P 1'
#
loop_
_entity.id
_entity.type
_entity.pdbx_description
1 polymer ?
#
loop_
_entity_poly.entity_id
_entity_poly.type
_entity_poly.pdbx_seq_one_letter_code
_entity_poly.pdbx_strand_id
1 'polypeptide(L)'
;MASRKLKQYFQGHPITVVSSAPLGDIIQNREATGRIAKWAIELGPHGLKYTPRAAIKCQELVDFINDWTELQAPEEKPNHTYWTIHFDGSRQLEGSGAGVVLTSPRGDKFCYVLRSMFPCTNNAAKYEALLHGLWMAKEMNLSRVKCFGDSDLVAQQVSGTWDSKDPLMAAYRREVDIVAGHFKGYQVDH
;
A
#
# COMPACT_ATOMS: atom_id res chain seq x y z
N MET A 1 17.90 -3.47 -19.60
CA MET A 1 16.89 -4.04 -20.49
C MET A 1 16.86 -5.55 -20.36
N ALA A 2 15.69 -6.18 -20.55
CA ALA A 2 15.53 -7.63 -20.45
C ALA A 2 16.36 -8.38 -21.52
N SER A 3 16.43 -7.84 -22.73
CA SER A 3 17.25 -8.39 -23.85
C SER A 3 18.72 -8.65 -23.51
N ARG A 4 19.31 -7.78 -22.70
CA ARG A 4 20.70 -7.94 -22.25
C ARG A 4 20.85 -9.00 -21.17
N LYS A 5 19.89 -9.06 -20.23
CA LYS A 5 19.92 -10.02 -19.12
C LYS A 5 19.52 -11.44 -19.55
N LEU A 6 18.64 -11.55 -20.54
CA LEU A 6 18.07 -12.81 -21.01
C LEU A 6 18.49 -13.13 -22.45
N LYS A 7 19.72 -12.80 -22.82
CA LYS A 7 20.25 -12.91 -24.19
C LYS A 7 20.03 -14.30 -24.80
N GLN A 8 20.26 -15.34 -24.04
CA GLN A 8 20.11 -16.73 -24.51
C GLN A 8 18.66 -17.07 -24.88
N TYR A 9 17.67 -16.55 -24.11
CA TYR A 9 16.25 -16.74 -24.42
C TYR A 9 15.85 -15.97 -25.68
N PHE A 10 16.33 -14.74 -25.87
CA PHE A 10 16.06 -13.92 -27.04
C PHE A 10 16.69 -14.48 -28.33
N GLN A 11 17.75 -15.28 -28.22
CA GLN A 11 18.37 -15.94 -29.34
C GLN A 11 17.79 -17.33 -29.68
N GLY A 12 17.29 -18.04 -28.66
CA GLY A 12 16.78 -19.42 -28.78
C GLY A 12 15.31 -19.56 -28.99
N HIS A 13 14.52 -18.52 -28.73
CA HIS A 13 13.06 -18.63 -28.73
C HIS A 13 12.38 -17.46 -29.46
N PRO A 14 11.27 -17.72 -30.20
CA PRO A 14 10.45 -16.65 -30.74
C PRO A 14 9.77 -15.87 -29.61
N ILE A 15 10.03 -14.59 -29.54
CA ILE A 15 9.48 -13.70 -28.48
C ILE A 15 8.32 -12.91 -29.06
N THR A 16 7.17 -12.99 -28.40
CA THR A 16 6.02 -12.14 -28.69
C THR A 16 5.81 -11.13 -27.58
N VAL A 17 5.82 -9.86 -27.91
CA VAL A 17 5.57 -8.76 -26.97
C VAL A 17 4.12 -8.38 -27.04
N VAL A 18 3.39 -8.54 -25.93
CA VAL A 18 1.97 -8.15 -25.82
C VAL A 18 1.88 -6.79 -25.13
N SER A 19 1.30 -5.81 -25.81
CA SER A 19 1.20 -4.44 -25.30
C SER A 19 -0.09 -3.77 -25.73
N SER A 20 -0.61 -2.89 -24.86
CA SER A 20 -1.72 -1.99 -25.21
C SER A 20 -1.28 -0.77 -26.04
N ALA A 21 0.04 -0.48 -26.05
CA ALA A 21 0.61 0.56 -26.88
C ALA A 21 1.08 -0.01 -28.23
N PRO A 22 1.06 0.76 -29.32
CA PRO A 22 1.51 0.34 -30.66
C PRO A 22 3.06 0.27 -30.73
N LEU A 23 3.65 -0.60 -29.89
CA LEU A 23 5.12 -0.70 -29.77
C LEU A 23 5.78 -1.16 -31.07
N GLY A 24 5.12 -1.96 -31.87
CA GLY A 24 5.60 -2.39 -33.18
C GLY A 24 5.87 -1.21 -34.11
N ASP A 25 4.88 -0.34 -34.25
CA ASP A 25 4.96 0.84 -35.11
C ASP A 25 6.00 1.85 -34.58
N ILE A 26 6.06 2.03 -33.26
CA ILE A 26 7.01 2.96 -32.61
C ILE A 26 8.45 2.50 -32.83
N ILE A 27 8.74 1.20 -32.67
CA ILE A 27 10.10 0.67 -32.75
C ILE A 27 10.54 0.49 -34.21
N GLN A 28 9.62 0.23 -35.13
CA GLN A 28 9.91 0.09 -36.56
C GLN A 28 9.97 1.43 -37.30
N ASN A 29 9.59 2.53 -36.65
CA ASN A 29 9.68 3.85 -37.25
C ASN A 29 11.13 4.24 -37.52
N ARG A 30 11.47 4.39 -38.82
CA ARG A 30 12.82 4.77 -39.29
C ARG A 30 13.22 6.19 -38.94
N GLU A 31 12.25 7.04 -38.67
CA GLU A 31 12.48 8.46 -38.28
C GLU A 31 12.62 8.62 -36.77
N ALA A 32 12.52 7.54 -36.00
CA ALA A 32 12.65 7.58 -34.56
C ALA A 32 14.05 8.08 -34.14
N THR A 33 14.08 9.00 -33.20
CA THR A 33 15.32 9.60 -32.68
C THR A 33 15.51 9.30 -31.20
N GLY A 34 16.69 9.54 -30.68
CA GLY A 34 16.96 9.44 -29.25
C GLY A 34 16.93 8.01 -28.72
N ARG A 35 16.18 7.78 -27.62
CA ARG A 35 16.10 6.47 -26.94
C ARG A 35 15.38 5.42 -27.77
N ILE A 36 14.41 5.79 -28.57
CA ILE A 36 13.62 4.87 -29.40
C ILE A 36 14.53 4.28 -30.50
N ALA A 37 15.33 5.11 -31.16
CA ALA A 37 16.30 4.64 -32.16
C ALA A 37 17.30 3.63 -31.56
N LYS A 38 17.79 3.89 -30.34
CA LYS A 38 18.69 2.93 -29.64
C LYS A 38 18.00 1.60 -29.34
N TRP A 39 16.73 1.63 -28.95
CA TRP A 39 15.95 0.41 -28.71
C TRP A 39 15.63 -0.35 -29.98
N ALA A 40 15.34 0.35 -31.07
CA ALA A 40 15.11 -0.27 -32.39
C ALA A 40 16.36 -1.03 -32.87
N ILE A 41 17.54 -0.44 -32.72
CA ILE A 41 18.82 -1.08 -33.05
C ILE A 41 19.09 -2.28 -32.14
N GLU A 42 18.83 -2.18 -30.84
CA GLU A 42 19.10 -3.26 -29.88
C GLU A 42 18.13 -4.44 -30.03
N LEU A 43 16.86 -4.17 -30.33
CA LEU A 43 15.80 -5.19 -30.40
C LEU A 43 15.58 -5.76 -31.79
N GLY A 44 15.98 -5.03 -32.85
CA GLY A 44 15.82 -5.44 -34.24
C GLY A 44 16.36 -6.85 -34.58
N PRO A 45 17.58 -7.22 -34.13
CA PRO A 45 18.15 -8.53 -34.39
C PRO A 45 17.40 -9.72 -33.79
N HIS A 46 16.49 -9.47 -32.81
CA HIS A 46 15.79 -10.54 -32.10
C HIS A 46 14.46 -10.96 -32.76
N GLY A 47 14.05 -10.35 -33.88
CA GLY A 47 12.84 -10.74 -34.62
C GLY A 47 11.57 -10.75 -33.80
N LEU A 48 11.38 -9.76 -32.92
CA LEU A 48 10.25 -9.69 -32.01
C LEU A 48 8.93 -9.54 -32.76
N LYS A 49 7.95 -10.31 -32.34
CA LYS A 49 6.56 -10.14 -32.76
C LYS A 49 5.83 -9.24 -31.75
N TYR A 50 5.02 -8.33 -32.27
CA TYR A 50 4.20 -7.45 -31.46
C TYR A 50 2.73 -7.80 -31.64
N THR A 51 2.01 -7.98 -30.55
CA THR A 51 0.59 -8.30 -30.57
C THR A 51 -0.15 -7.33 -29.65
N PRO A 52 -1.25 -6.75 -30.11
CA PRO A 52 -2.10 -5.96 -29.24
C PRO A 52 -2.55 -6.80 -28.04
N ARG A 53 -2.56 -6.21 -26.88
CA ARG A 53 -3.12 -6.86 -25.70
C ARG A 53 -4.62 -7.03 -25.92
N ALA A 54 -5.10 -8.26 -26.03
CA ALA A 54 -6.52 -8.51 -25.98
C ALA A 54 -7.08 -8.01 -24.65
N ALA A 55 -8.18 -7.26 -24.70
CA ALA A 55 -8.86 -6.82 -23.49
C ALA A 55 -9.17 -8.05 -22.63
N ILE A 56 -8.75 -8.04 -21.37
CA ILE A 56 -9.14 -9.09 -20.43
C ILE A 56 -10.66 -8.94 -20.29
N LYS A 57 -11.41 -9.99 -20.62
CA LYS A 57 -12.86 -10.02 -20.39
C LYS A 57 -13.14 -9.61 -18.96
N CYS A 58 -13.68 -8.52 -18.67
CA CYS A 58 -13.93 -7.90 -17.37
C CYS A 58 -13.01 -6.73 -17.01
N GLN A 59 -11.87 -6.48 -17.67
CA GLN A 59 -11.05 -5.30 -17.35
C GLN A 59 -11.84 -4.02 -17.66
N GLU A 60 -12.49 -3.95 -18.81
CA GLU A 60 -13.35 -2.82 -19.18
C GLU A 60 -14.52 -2.64 -18.20
N LEU A 61 -15.08 -3.75 -17.70
CA LEU A 61 -16.12 -3.71 -16.68
C LEU A 61 -15.59 -3.25 -15.33
N VAL A 62 -14.41 -3.69 -14.94
CA VAL A 62 -13.75 -3.25 -13.69
C VAL A 62 -13.40 -1.77 -13.78
N ASP A 63 -12.83 -1.33 -14.89
CA ASP A 63 -12.50 0.08 -15.11
C ASP A 63 -13.78 0.93 -15.13
N PHE A 64 -14.84 0.48 -15.80
CA PHE A 64 -16.16 1.11 -15.79
C PHE A 64 -16.78 1.15 -14.38
N ILE A 65 -16.69 0.06 -13.61
CA ILE A 65 -17.22 0.01 -12.24
C ILE A 65 -16.44 0.97 -11.36
N ASN A 66 -15.11 1.04 -11.49
CA ASN A 66 -14.27 1.97 -10.73
C ASN A 66 -14.63 3.42 -11.06
N ASP A 67 -14.66 3.77 -12.34
CA ASP A 67 -15.01 5.13 -12.77
C ASP A 67 -16.44 5.50 -12.33
N TRP A 68 -17.38 4.54 -12.43
CA TRP A 68 -18.76 4.78 -12.06
C TRP A 68 -18.98 4.82 -10.53
N THR A 69 -18.22 4.02 -9.79
CA THR A 69 -18.27 4.03 -8.32
C THR A 69 -17.70 5.32 -7.76
N GLU A 70 -16.64 5.85 -8.36
CA GLU A 70 -16.10 7.18 -8.00
C GLU A 70 -17.11 8.29 -8.29
N LEU A 71 -17.88 8.19 -9.39
CA LEU A 71 -18.92 9.18 -9.76
C LEU A 71 -20.19 9.07 -8.90
N GLN A 72 -20.49 7.89 -8.34
CA GLN A 72 -21.69 7.66 -7.53
C GLN A 72 -21.43 7.55 -6.03
N ALA A 73 -20.17 7.38 -5.61
CA ALA A 73 -19.85 7.54 -4.22
C ALA A 73 -20.32 8.94 -3.81
N PRO A 74 -21.23 9.09 -2.82
CA PRO A 74 -21.47 10.41 -2.28
C PRO A 74 -20.09 10.95 -1.98
N GLU A 75 -19.74 12.14 -2.47
CA GLU A 75 -18.61 12.86 -1.94
C GLU A 75 -18.85 12.93 -0.43
N GLU A 76 -18.33 11.96 0.30
CA GLU A 76 -18.08 12.13 1.71
C GLU A 76 -17.22 13.37 1.72
N LYS A 77 -17.85 14.52 2.03
CA LYS A 77 -17.12 15.77 2.22
C LYS A 77 -15.93 15.39 3.06
N PRO A 78 -14.71 15.47 2.51
CA PRO A 78 -13.54 14.92 3.17
C PRO A 78 -13.60 15.49 4.58
N ASN A 79 -13.64 14.62 5.58
CA ASN A 79 -13.71 15.07 6.97
C ASN A 79 -12.35 15.71 7.24
N HIS A 80 -12.18 16.95 6.77
CA HIS A 80 -10.94 17.74 6.78
C HIS A 80 -10.38 17.93 8.19
N THR A 81 -11.04 17.33 9.17
CA THR A 81 -10.71 17.44 10.58
C THR A 81 -9.90 16.27 11.11
N TYR A 82 -9.96 15.09 10.48
CA TYR A 82 -9.34 13.87 10.97
C TYR A 82 -8.24 13.38 10.01
N TRP A 83 -7.11 13.00 10.57
CA TRP A 83 -6.12 12.17 9.90
C TRP A 83 -6.48 10.70 10.08
N THR A 84 -6.19 9.88 9.09
CA THR A 84 -6.44 8.46 9.14
C THR A 84 -5.13 7.72 9.35
N ILE A 85 -5.10 6.80 10.31
CA ILE A 85 -3.97 5.93 10.61
C ILE A 85 -4.39 4.50 10.31
N HIS A 86 -3.82 3.88 9.29
CA HIS A 86 -3.94 2.44 9.08
C HIS A 86 -2.73 1.76 9.70
N PHE A 87 -2.97 0.73 10.49
CA PHE A 87 -1.90 0.00 11.16
C PHE A 87 -2.12 -1.51 11.05
N ASP A 88 -1.02 -2.23 10.87
CA ASP A 88 -0.98 -3.69 10.91
C ASP A 88 0.34 -4.16 11.51
N GLY A 89 0.28 -5.26 12.24
CA GLY A 89 1.45 -5.88 12.86
C GLY A 89 1.42 -7.39 12.69
N SER A 90 2.54 -7.95 12.27
CA SER A 90 2.69 -9.39 12.09
C SER A 90 3.93 -9.93 12.80
N ARG A 91 3.81 -11.19 13.25
CA ARG A 91 4.92 -11.95 13.82
C ARG A 91 5.45 -12.94 12.80
N GLN A 92 6.78 -13.00 12.68
CA GLN A 92 7.50 -14.05 11.95
C GLN A 92 8.47 -14.78 12.88
N LEU A 93 9.04 -15.88 12.41
CA LEU A 93 10.01 -16.68 13.19
C LEU A 93 11.26 -15.90 13.62
N GLU A 94 11.68 -14.93 12.81
CA GLU A 94 12.88 -14.12 13.02
C GLU A 94 12.62 -12.73 13.61
N GLY A 95 11.40 -12.45 14.08
CA GLY A 95 11.03 -11.16 14.65
C GLY A 95 9.60 -10.78 14.33
N SER A 96 9.25 -9.54 14.65
CA SER A 96 7.95 -8.99 14.32
C SER A 96 8.11 -7.69 13.53
N GLY A 97 7.15 -7.42 12.67
CA GLY A 97 7.09 -6.19 11.89
C GLY A 97 5.77 -5.48 12.10
N ALA A 98 5.80 -4.17 11.95
CA ALA A 98 4.62 -3.33 11.97
C ALA A 98 4.64 -2.36 10.80
N GLY A 99 3.50 -2.17 10.17
CA GLY A 99 3.27 -1.19 9.12
C GLY A 99 2.29 -0.13 9.60
N VAL A 100 2.60 1.12 9.30
CA VAL A 100 1.75 2.27 9.63
C VAL A 100 1.63 3.17 8.41
N VAL A 101 0.41 3.55 8.07
CA VAL A 101 0.13 4.53 7.01
C VAL A 101 -0.72 5.66 7.59
N LEU A 102 -0.15 6.86 7.64
CA LEU A 102 -0.90 8.07 7.98
C LEU A 102 -1.38 8.71 6.69
N THR A 103 -2.65 9.04 6.64
CA THR A 103 -3.26 9.73 5.50
C THR A 103 -3.82 11.08 5.96
N SER A 104 -3.37 12.15 5.31
CA SER A 104 -3.88 13.49 5.58
C SER A 104 -5.33 13.65 5.11
N PRO A 105 -6.09 14.64 5.62
CA PRO A 105 -7.40 14.97 5.08
C PRO A 105 -7.40 15.37 3.60
N ARG A 106 -6.23 15.70 3.05
CA ARG A 106 -6.04 16.03 1.63
C ARG A 106 -5.67 14.83 0.78
N GLY A 107 -5.46 13.64 1.41
CA GLY A 107 -5.07 12.42 0.73
C GLY A 107 -3.57 12.14 0.66
N ASP A 108 -2.72 12.99 1.25
CA ASP A 108 -1.28 12.72 1.31
C ASP A 108 -1.01 11.52 2.22
N LYS A 109 -0.15 10.60 1.78
CA LYS A 109 0.15 9.37 2.52
C LYS A 109 1.60 9.34 3.00
N PHE A 110 1.76 9.00 4.27
CA PHE A 110 3.05 8.78 4.93
C PHE A 110 3.11 7.32 5.37
N CYS A 111 4.00 6.55 4.77
CA CYS A 111 4.12 5.11 5.01
C CYS A 111 5.38 4.82 5.84
N TYR A 112 5.22 4.04 6.90
CA TYR A 112 6.29 3.65 7.80
C TYR A 112 6.28 2.15 8.01
N VAL A 113 7.48 1.58 8.07
CA VAL A 113 7.69 0.17 8.40
C VAL A 113 8.61 0.10 9.59
N LEU A 114 8.20 -0.67 10.58
CA LEU A 114 8.90 -0.85 11.84
C LEU A 114 9.30 -2.32 11.97
N ARG A 115 10.49 -2.56 12.47
CA ARG A 115 10.95 -3.90 12.84
C ARG A 115 11.19 -3.95 14.34
N SER A 116 10.49 -4.85 15.01
CA SER A 116 10.72 -5.10 16.42
C SER A 116 11.96 -5.98 16.59
N MET A 117 12.85 -5.59 17.48
CA MET A 117 14.07 -6.33 17.82
C MET A 117 13.88 -7.31 18.98
N PHE A 118 12.65 -7.45 19.46
CA PHE A 118 12.29 -8.34 20.55
C PHE A 118 11.16 -9.29 20.11
N PRO A 119 11.11 -10.51 20.67
CA PRO A 119 10.03 -11.44 20.38
C PRO A 119 8.72 -10.91 20.97
N CYS A 120 7.70 -10.80 20.15
CA CYS A 120 6.37 -10.44 20.59
C CYS A 120 5.30 -11.39 20.01
N THR A 121 4.11 -11.36 20.59
CA THR A 121 2.95 -12.07 20.04
C THR A 121 2.37 -11.28 18.87
N ASN A 122 1.52 -11.93 18.06
CA ASN A 122 0.87 -11.24 16.95
C ASN A 122 0.03 -10.04 17.42
N ASN A 123 -0.69 -10.20 18.53
CA ASN A 123 -1.47 -9.09 19.11
C ASN A 123 -0.57 -7.97 19.64
N ALA A 124 0.57 -8.29 20.28
CA ALA A 124 1.53 -7.29 20.71
C ALA A 124 2.13 -6.53 19.52
N ALA A 125 2.43 -7.19 18.40
CA ALA A 125 2.89 -6.52 17.18
C ALA A 125 1.86 -5.52 16.63
N LYS A 126 0.58 -5.83 16.71
CA LYS A 126 -0.51 -4.92 16.30
C LYS A 126 -0.66 -3.74 17.25
N TYR A 127 -0.53 -3.95 18.55
CA TYR A 127 -0.49 -2.86 19.52
C TYR A 127 0.73 -1.94 19.31
N GLU A 128 1.89 -2.50 19.03
CA GLU A 128 3.09 -1.74 18.67
C GLU A 128 2.85 -0.88 17.43
N ALA A 129 2.22 -1.44 16.39
CA ALA A 129 1.87 -0.69 15.18
C ALA A 129 0.96 0.49 15.50
N LEU A 130 -0.09 0.27 16.30
CA LEU A 130 -1.02 1.33 16.72
C LEU A 130 -0.30 2.42 17.52
N LEU A 131 0.49 2.04 18.54
CA LEU A 131 1.22 2.99 19.38
C LEU A 131 2.19 3.83 18.58
N HIS A 132 2.96 3.21 17.68
CA HIS A 132 3.87 3.96 16.82
C HIS A 132 3.12 4.92 15.90
N GLY A 133 1.99 4.52 15.33
CA GLY A 133 1.13 5.40 14.55
C GLY A 133 0.65 6.60 15.34
N LEU A 134 0.23 6.40 16.57
CA LEU A 134 -0.22 7.46 17.48
C LEU A 134 0.94 8.37 17.92
N TRP A 135 2.11 7.83 18.23
CA TRP A 135 3.30 8.65 18.56
C TRP A 135 3.71 9.52 17.37
N MET A 136 3.73 8.98 16.17
CA MET A 136 4.02 9.77 14.98
C MET A 136 2.99 10.88 14.76
N ALA A 137 1.71 10.59 14.94
CA ALA A 137 0.65 11.59 14.86
C ALA A 137 0.82 12.69 15.92
N LYS A 138 1.25 12.31 17.14
CA LYS A 138 1.58 13.26 18.20
C LYS A 138 2.79 14.14 17.87
N GLU A 139 3.88 13.55 17.37
CA GLU A 139 5.07 14.30 16.94
C GLU A 139 4.75 15.29 15.80
N MET A 140 3.82 14.90 14.91
CA MET A 140 3.30 15.78 13.85
C MET A 140 2.29 16.81 14.36
N ASN A 141 2.01 16.85 15.66
CA ASN A 141 1.09 17.80 16.30
C ASN A 141 -0.35 17.70 15.75
N LEU A 142 -0.79 16.50 15.38
CA LEU A 142 -2.14 16.29 14.86
C LEU A 142 -3.18 16.40 15.96
N SER A 143 -4.28 17.08 15.67
CA SER A 143 -5.34 17.30 16.66
C SER A 143 -6.37 16.18 16.72
N ARG A 144 -6.63 15.51 15.61
CA ARG A 144 -7.69 14.48 15.49
C ARG A 144 -7.23 13.35 14.59
N VAL A 145 -7.42 12.12 15.06
CA VAL A 145 -7.00 10.90 14.37
C VAL A 145 -8.08 9.82 14.41
N LYS A 146 -8.23 9.11 13.31
CA LYS A 146 -8.98 7.85 13.21
C LYS A 146 -8.04 6.73 12.87
N CYS A 147 -8.06 5.67 13.66
CA CYS A 147 -7.20 4.52 13.50
C CYS A 147 -8.00 3.33 12.97
N PHE A 148 -7.47 2.65 11.97
CA PHE A 148 -8.05 1.46 11.37
C PHE A 148 -7.03 0.32 11.40
N GLY A 149 -7.41 -0.80 11.98
CA GLY A 149 -6.59 -2.01 12.04
C GLY A 149 -7.39 -3.24 11.63
N ASP A 150 -6.73 -4.28 11.18
CA ASP A 150 -7.34 -5.55 10.79
C ASP A 150 -7.62 -6.50 11.98
N SER A 151 -7.53 -6.02 13.22
CA SER A 151 -7.73 -6.82 14.43
C SER A 151 -8.93 -6.34 15.22
N ASP A 152 -10.02 -7.06 15.12
CA ASP A 152 -11.21 -6.83 15.91
C ASP A 152 -10.89 -6.85 17.43
N LEU A 153 -10.01 -7.78 17.87
CA LEU A 153 -9.57 -7.85 19.26
C LEU A 153 -8.91 -6.56 19.73
N VAL A 154 -7.96 -6.01 18.97
CA VAL A 154 -7.26 -4.76 19.34
C VAL A 154 -8.24 -3.59 19.33
N ALA A 155 -9.08 -3.48 18.29
CA ALA A 155 -10.08 -2.43 18.19
C ALA A 155 -11.07 -2.47 19.35
N GLN A 156 -11.60 -3.64 19.70
CA GLN A 156 -12.55 -3.81 20.80
C GLN A 156 -11.91 -3.59 22.19
N GLN A 157 -10.67 -3.99 22.39
CA GLN A 157 -9.97 -3.73 23.65
C GLN A 157 -9.62 -2.24 23.81
N VAL A 158 -9.18 -1.58 22.77
CA VAL A 158 -8.83 -0.16 22.80
C VAL A 158 -10.07 0.72 22.92
N SER A 159 -11.20 0.36 22.27
CA SER A 159 -12.48 1.07 22.45
C SER A 159 -13.11 0.87 23.83
N GLY A 160 -12.56 -0.05 24.63
CA GLY A 160 -13.10 -0.34 25.97
C GLY A 160 -14.28 -1.30 26.00
N THR A 161 -14.67 -1.87 24.86
CA THR A 161 -15.77 -2.82 24.75
C THR A 161 -15.39 -4.19 25.36
N TRP A 162 -14.12 -4.59 25.21
CA TRP A 162 -13.59 -5.84 25.77
C TRP A 162 -12.49 -5.57 26.79
N ASP A 163 -12.52 -6.34 27.88
CA ASP A 163 -11.44 -6.31 28.86
C ASP A 163 -10.27 -7.18 28.43
N SER A 164 -9.06 -6.70 28.73
CA SER A 164 -7.85 -7.48 28.54
C SER A 164 -7.51 -8.25 29.81
N LYS A 165 -7.60 -9.61 29.73
CA LYS A 165 -7.18 -10.50 30.82
C LYS A 165 -5.67 -10.68 30.89
N ASP A 166 -4.97 -10.41 29.78
CA ASP A 166 -3.51 -10.52 29.69
C ASP A 166 -2.87 -9.23 30.23
N PRO A 167 -1.99 -9.33 31.25
CA PRO A 167 -1.30 -8.17 31.82
C PRO A 167 -0.52 -7.34 30.80
N LEU A 168 0.08 -8.00 29.80
CA LEU A 168 0.83 -7.33 28.75
C LEU A 168 -0.11 -6.50 27.84
N MET A 169 -1.22 -7.07 27.42
CA MET A 169 -2.22 -6.35 26.61
C MET A 169 -2.84 -5.19 27.40
N ALA A 170 -3.06 -5.39 28.70
CA ALA A 170 -3.55 -4.31 29.58
C ALA A 170 -2.52 -3.18 29.73
N ALA A 171 -1.21 -3.47 29.69
CA ALA A 171 -0.17 -2.47 29.67
C ALA A 171 -0.16 -1.67 28.37
N TYR A 172 -0.25 -2.36 27.22
CA TYR A 172 -0.36 -1.72 25.91
C TYR A 172 -1.59 -0.81 25.81
N ARG A 173 -2.75 -1.27 26.28
CA ARG A 173 -3.98 -0.47 26.31
C ARG A 173 -3.77 0.82 27.09
N ARG A 174 -3.17 0.74 28.28
CA ARG A 174 -2.88 1.94 29.10
C ARG A 174 -2.00 2.93 28.36
N GLU A 175 -0.96 2.45 27.66
CA GLU A 175 -0.11 3.32 26.85
C GLU A 175 -0.89 3.97 25.70
N VAL A 176 -1.75 3.22 25.03
CA VAL A 176 -2.63 3.78 23.99
C VAL A 176 -3.52 4.87 24.57
N ASP A 177 -4.13 4.65 25.74
CA ASP A 177 -5.01 5.64 26.40
C ASP A 177 -4.23 6.93 26.77
N ILE A 178 -2.99 6.79 27.27
CA ILE A 178 -2.10 7.92 27.59
C ILE A 178 -1.80 8.75 26.33
N VAL A 179 -1.42 8.10 25.24
CA VAL A 179 -1.09 8.79 23.99
C VAL A 179 -2.34 9.37 23.34
N ALA A 180 -3.44 8.63 23.36
CA ALA A 180 -4.74 9.08 22.83
C ALA A 180 -5.25 10.33 23.53
N GLY A 181 -4.96 10.51 24.82
CA GLY A 181 -5.34 11.69 25.59
C GLY A 181 -4.74 13.01 25.07
N HIS A 182 -3.75 12.97 24.18
CA HIS A 182 -3.21 14.17 23.52
C HIS A 182 -4.08 14.69 22.38
N PHE A 183 -4.94 13.84 21.82
CA PHE A 183 -5.77 14.20 20.66
C PHE A 183 -7.11 14.78 21.12
N LYS A 184 -7.56 15.84 20.46
CA LYS A 184 -8.90 16.42 20.67
C LYS A 184 -10.01 15.51 20.13
N GLY A 185 -9.69 14.56 19.27
CA GLY A 185 -10.57 13.54 18.74
C GLY A 185 -9.77 12.29 18.38
N TYR A 186 -10.17 11.16 18.94
CA TYR A 186 -9.56 9.85 18.73
C TYR A 186 -10.65 8.79 18.53
N GLN A 187 -10.51 7.98 17.52
CA GLN A 187 -11.40 6.86 17.22
C GLN A 187 -10.57 5.68 16.73
N VAL A 188 -10.97 4.46 17.10
CA VAL A 188 -10.38 3.22 16.59
C VAL A 188 -11.50 2.35 16.08
N ASP A 189 -11.36 1.92 14.84
CA ASP A 189 -12.30 1.06 14.13
C ASP A 189 -11.55 -0.15 13.51
N HIS A 190 -12.31 -1.18 13.16
CA HIS A 190 -11.84 -2.40 12.50
C HIS A 190 -12.14 -2.33 11.01
#